data_03262a946b3ffe2151774733ac2f62da
#
_entry.id   03262a946b3ffe2151774733ac2f62da
#
_cell.length_a   1.000
_cell.length_b   1.000
_cell.length_c   1.000
_cell.angle_alpha   90.00
_cell.angle_beta   90.00
_cell.angle_gamma   90.00
#
_symmetry.space_group_name_H-M   'P 1'
#
loop_
_entity.id
_entity.type
_entity.pdbx_description
1 polymer ?
#
loop_
_entity_poly.entity_id
_entity_poly.type
_entity_poly.pdbx_seq_one_letter_code
_entity_poly.pdbx_strand_id
1 'polypeptide(L)'
;METILIVDDEDHVRVVAREILQTKGYTVLDTGDPQMALHWVKSGVCFHLLLADVVMPRMKGTELADRLKTLSPQTKVLFMSGYAVSGVAGHALIAKPFTSDQLTDRVREVLTRPSPFARSPFAKPRS
;
A
#
# COMPACT_ATOMS: atom_id res chain seq x y z
N MET A 1 12.37 -7.56 -7.30
CA MET A 1 12.27 -6.59 -6.21
C MET A 1 10.96 -5.87 -6.27
N GLU A 2 10.27 -5.81 -5.16
CA GLU A 2 8.95 -5.21 -5.17
C GLU A 2 9.01 -3.68 -5.10
N THR A 3 8.03 -3.05 -5.73
CA THR A 3 7.88 -1.61 -5.73
C THR A 3 6.68 -1.23 -4.89
N ILE A 4 6.90 -0.30 -3.97
CA ILE A 4 5.88 0.13 -3.02
C ILE A 4 5.56 1.59 -3.27
N LEU A 5 4.26 1.90 -3.30
CA LEU A 5 3.77 3.27 -3.40
C LEU A 5 3.29 3.69 -2.02
N ILE A 6 3.86 4.76 -1.49
CA ILE A 6 3.44 5.30 -0.20
C ILE A 6 2.67 6.59 -0.45
N VAL A 7 1.48 6.68 0.11
CA VAL A 7 0.66 7.89 0.00
C VAL A 7 0.23 8.31 1.40
N ASP A 8 0.73 9.46 1.84
CA ASP A 8 0.42 10.03 3.14
C ASP A 8 0.70 11.51 3.06
N ASP A 9 -0.25 12.32 3.50
CA ASP A 9 -0.07 13.77 3.47
C ASP A 9 0.89 14.28 4.54
N GLU A 10 1.22 13.45 5.54
CA GLU A 10 2.19 13.82 6.55
C GLU A 10 3.59 13.50 6.05
N ASP A 11 4.37 14.53 5.74
CA ASP A 11 5.71 14.35 5.18
C ASP A 11 6.60 13.51 6.08
N HIS A 12 6.52 13.73 7.39
CA HIS A 12 7.38 13.00 8.33
C HIS A 12 7.13 11.50 8.27
N VAL A 13 5.86 11.10 8.28
CA VAL A 13 5.51 9.68 8.23
C VAL A 13 5.97 9.09 6.91
N ARG A 14 5.75 9.82 5.81
CA ARG A 14 6.09 9.35 4.49
C ARG A 14 7.59 9.11 4.34
N VAL A 15 8.39 10.07 4.82
CA VAL A 15 9.84 9.97 4.74
C VAL A 15 10.36 8.80 5.58
N VAL A 16 9.85 8.64 6.79
CA VAL A 16 10.28 7.57 7.67
C VAL A 16 9.94 6.21 7.05
N ALA A 17 8.71 6.05 6.57
CA ALA A 17 8.30 4.79 5.95
C ALA A 17 9.15 4.47 4.74
N ARG A 18 9.41 5.47 3.91
CA ARG A 18 10.24 5.28 2.73
C ARG A 18 11.64 4.80 3.11
N GLU A 19 12.26 5.44 4.08
CA GLU A 19 13.61 5.07 4.47
C GLU A 19 13.67 3.67 5.04
N ILE A 20 12.70 3.29 5.85
CA ILE A 20 12.65 1.95 6.40
C ILE A 20 12.59 0.92 5.26
N LEU A 21 11.68 1.13 4.32
CA LEU A 21 11.46 0.13 3.28
C LEU A 21 12.58 0.10 2.27
N GLN A 22 13.18 1.25 1.95
CA GLN A 22 14.34 1.27 1.07
C GLN A 22 15.51 0.52 1.69
N THR A 23 15.70 0.63 2.99
CA THR A 23 16.76 -0.10 3.69
C THR A 23 16.57 -1.61 3.55
N LYS A 24 15.32 -2.06 3.41
CA LYS A 24 15.04 -3.49 3.26
C LYS A 24 15.07 -3.95 1.82
N GLY A 25 15.44 -3.08 0.89
CA GLY A 25 15.62 -3.47 -0.51
C GLY A 25 14.45 -3.19 -1.41
N TYR A 26 13.37 -2.60 -0.90
CA TYR A 26 12.23 -2.28 -1.76
C TYR A 26 12.50 -1.02 -2.57
N THR A 27 11.93 -0.96 -3.76
CA THR A 27 11.88 0.27 -4.52
C THR A 27 10.66 1.03 -4.06
N VAL A 28 10.81 2.31 -3.72
CA VAL A 28 9.72 3.08 -3.13
C VAL A 28 9.51 4.37 -3.91
N LEU A 29 8.24 4.63 -4.25
CA LEU A 29 7.80 5.93 -4.71
C LEU A 29 6.82 6.45 -3.69
N ASP A 30 6.87 7.73 -3.38
CA ASP A 30 5.99 8.29 -2.37
C ASP A 30 5.46 9.64 -2.80
N THR A 31 4.28 9.96 -2.32
CA THR A 31 3.65 11.24 -2.59
C THR A 31 2.67 11.58 -1.48
N GLY A 32 2.47 12.87 -1.25
CA GLY A 32 1.42 13.32 -0.36
C GLY A 32 0.10 13.56 -1.08
N ASP A 33 0.07 13.38 -2.40
CA ASP A 33 -1.09 13.68 -3.22
C ASP A 33 -1.67 12.40 -3.83
N PRO A 34 -2.87 11.99 -3.41
CA PRO A 34 -3.49 10.78 -3.98
C PRO A 34 -3.69 10.86 -5.50
N GLN A 35 -3.90 12.06 -6.04
CA GLN A 35 -4.07 12.20 -7.48
C GLN A 35 -2.78 11.88 -8.22
N MET A 36 -1.63 12.25 -7.65
CA MET A 36 -0.36 11.90 -8.25
C MET A 36 -0.16 10.38 -8.28
N ALA A 37 -0.58 9.71 -7.22
CA ALA A 37 -0.50 8.25 -7.17
C ALA A 37 -1.31 7.63 -8.31
N LEU A 38 -2.53 8.12 -8.51
CA LEU A 38 -3.37 7.61 -9.58
C LEU A 38 -2.79 7.93 -10.95
N HIS A 39 -2.19 9.10 -11.08
CA HIS A 39 -1.53 9.48 -12.32
C HIS A 39 -0.41 8.51 -12.68
N TRP A 40 0.41 8.13 -11.71
CA TRP A 40 1.49 7.19 -11.96
C TRP A 40 0.97 5.85 -12.45
N VAL A 41 -0.09 5.35 -11.80
CA VAL A 41 -0.66 4.06 -12.19
C VAL A 41 -1.26 4.14 -13.59
N LYS A 42 -1.96 5.24 -13.90
CA LYS A 42 -2.52 5.43 -15.23
C LYS A 42 -1.44 5.54 -16.29
N SER A 43 -0.27 6.03 -15.90
CA SER A 43 0.87 6.17 -16.82
C SER A 43 1.63 4.87 -17.02
N GLY A 44 1.22 3.81 -16.35
CA GLY A 44 1.84 2.51 -16.55
C GLY A 44 2.83 2.09 -15.48
N VAL A 45 2.99 2.88 -14.41
CA VAL A 45 3.86 2.45 -13.33
C VAL A 45 3.17 1.35 -12.55
N CYS A 46 3.87 0.25 -12.35
CA CYS A 46 3.32 -0.91 -11.65
C CYS A 46 3.82 -0.95 -10.22
N PHE A 47 2.89 -1.07 -9.28
CA PHE A 47 3.23 -1.19 -7.87
C PHE A 47 2.76 -2.54 -7.35
N HIS A 48 3.57 -3.15 -6.50
CA HIS A 48 3.20 -4.40 -5.84
C HIS A 48 2.35 -4.14 -4.61
N LEU A 49 2.55 -2.99 -3.96
CA LEU A 49 1.84 -2.64 -2.74
C LEU A 49 1.55 -1.15 -2.68
N LEU A 50 0.33 -0.81 -2.27
CA LEU A 50 -0.02 0.55 -1.87
C LEU A 50 -0.02 0.61 -0.35
N LEU A 51 0.78 1.50 0.22
CA LEU A 51 0.78 1.79 1.64
C LEU A 51 0.18 3.18 1.81
N ALA A 52 -1.04 3.28 2.29
CA ALA A 52 -1.78 4.54 2.29
C ALA A 52 -2.39 4.83 3.64
N ASP A 53 -2.34 6.12 4.03
CA ASP A 53 -3.05 6.57 5.21
C ASP A 53 -4.56 6.50 4.93
N VAL A 54 -5.32 6.07 5.91
CA VAL A 54 -6.77 5.99 5.78
C VAL A 54 -7.38 7.40 5.70
N VAL A 55 -6.87 8.32 6.51
CA VAL A 55 -7.44 9.67 6.59
C VAL A 55 -6.50 10.68 5.95
N MET A 56 -6.93 11.25 4.84
CA MET A 56 -6.19 12.29 4.13
C MET A 56 -7.17 13.38 3.71
N PRO A 57 -6.71 14.62 3.56
CA PRO A 57 -7.64 15.75 3.35
C PRO A 57 -8.42 15.68 2.05
N ARG A 58 -7.81 15.23 0.97
CA ARG A 58 -8.46 15.32 -0.33
C ARG A 58 -9.18 14.07 -0.75
N MET A 59 -8.72 12.95 -0.28
CA MET A 59 -9.27 11.67 -0.70
C MET A 59 -8.94 10.66 0.39
N LYS A 60 -9.93 9.94 0.87
CA LYS A 60 -9.66 8.92 1.87
C LYS A 60 -8.81 7.80 1.27
N GLY A 61 -8.00 7.19 2.10
CA GLY A 61 -7.17 6.07 1.65
C GLY A 61 -7.99 4.93 1.07
N THR A 62 -9.17 4.69 1.63
CA THR A 62 -10.06 3.64 1.10
C THR A 62 -10.55 3.97 -0.30
N GLU A 63 -10.85 5.24 -0.56
CA GLU A 63 -11.25 5.66 -1.90
C GLU A 63 -10.09 5.54 -2.88
N LEU A 64 -8.89 5.93 -2.46
CA LEU A 64 -7.72 5.78 -3.29
C LEU A 64 -7.49 4.31 -3.63
N ALA A 65 -7.60 3.44 -2.64
CA ALA A 65 -7.40 2.02 -2.85
C ALA A 65 -8.42 1.44 -3.84
N ASP A 66 -9.67 1.87 -3.74
CA ASP A 66 -10.71 1.40 -4.65
C ASP A 66 -10.41 1.82 -6.08
N ARG A 67 -10.04 3.07 -6.27
CA ARG A 67 -9.71 3.56 -7.61
C ARG A 67 -8.47 2.89 -8.17
N LEU A 68 -7.47 2.69 -7.33
CA LEU A 68 -6.23 2.08 -7.75
C LEU A 68 -6.46 0.62 -8.12
N LYS A 69 -7.30 -0.08 -7.38
CA LYS A 69 -7.59 -1.48 -7.70
C LYS A 69 -8.32 -1.64 -9.00
N THR A 70 -9.13 -0.68 -9.40
CA THR A 70 -9.76 -0.70 -10.71
C THR A 70 -8.71 -0.62 -11.82
N LEU A 71 -7.66 0.17 -11.59
CA LEU A 71 -6.60 0.34 -12.57
C LEU A 71 -5.55 -0.75 -12.50
N SER A 72 -5.33 -1.31 -11.32
CA SER A 72 -4.27 -2.29 -11.08
C SER A 72 -4.74 -3.30 -10.03
N PRO A 73 -5.56 -4.27 -10.45
CA PRO A 73 -6.17 -5.21 -9.49
C PRO A 73 -5.18 -6.04 -8.70
N GLN A 74 -3.96 -6.17 -9.21
CA GLN A 74 -2.98 -7.00 -8.54
C GLN A 74 -2.20 -6.28 -7.45
N THR A 75 -2.33 -4.97 -7.37
CA THR A 75 -1.65 -4.20 -6.33
C THR A 75 -2.31 -4.50 -4.98
N LYS A 76 -1.50 -4.91 -4.02
CA LYS A 76 -1.99 -5.18 -2.67
C LYS A 76 -2.05 -3.90 -1.89
N VAL A 77 -2.84 -3.88 -0.81
CA VAL A 77 -3.10 -2.67 -0.06
C VAL A 77 -2.82 -2.90 1.41
N LEU A 78 -2.08 -1.98 2.02
CA LEU A 78 -1.87 -1.92 3.45
C LEU A 78 -2.19 -0.49 3.89
N PHE A 79 -3.12 -0.34 4.83
CA PHE A 79 -3.48 0.98 5.31
C PHE A 79 -2.70 1.33 6.57
N MET A 80 -2.43 2.62 6.75
CA MET A 80 -1.86 3.17 7.98
C MET A 80 -2.93 4.00 8.66
N SER A 81 -2.99 3.94 9.99
CA SER A 81 -3.95 4.77 10.72
C SER A 81 -3.42 5.14 12.08
N GLY A 82 -3.59 6.40 12.46
CA GLY A 82 -3.28 6.88 13.81
C GLY A 82 -4.44 6.74 14.76
N TYR A 83 -5.59 6.29 14.25
CA TYR A 83 -6.78 6.16 15.06
C TYR A 83 -7.28 4.73 15.01
N ALA A 84 -8.05 4.34 16.01
CA ALA A 84 -8.74 3.07 15.93
C ALA A 84 -9.80 3.22 14.84
N VAL A 85 -9.60 2.56 13.72
CA VAL A 85 -10.45 2.69 12.58
C VAL A 85 -11.21 1.40 12.37
N SER A 86 -12.52 1.50 12.36
CA SER A 86 -13.33 0.41 11.87
C SER A 86 -13.69 0.79 10.45
N GLY A 87 -14.04 -0.14 9.64
CA GLY A 87 -14.48 0.18 8.29
C GLY A 87 -13.47 -0.03 7.21
N VAL A 88 -12.31 -0.57 7.55
CA VAL A 88 -11.37 -1.01 6.53
C VAL A 88 -11.42 -2.53 6.45
N ALA A 89 -12.62 -3.06 6.60
CA ALA A 89 -12.82 -4.49 6.61
C ALA A 89 -12.26 -5.12 5.36
N GLY A 90 -11.61 -6.24 5.52
CA GLY A 90 -11.03 -6.94 4.38
C GLY A 90 -9.66 -6.44 3.96
N HIS A 91 -9.15 -5.41 4.61
CA HIS A 91 -7.83 -4.88 4.27
C HIS A 91 -6.90 -4.92 5.46
N ALA A 92 -5.63 -5.06 5.19
CA ALA A 92 -4.59 -5.04 6.21
C ALA A 92 -4.40 -3.61 6.73
N LEU A 93 -4.05 -3.49 7.98
CA LEU A 93 -3.89 -2.20 8.64
C LEU A 93 -2.68 -2.25 9.54
N ILE A 94 -1.92 -1.15 9.59
CA ILE A 94 -0.86 -0.97 10.58
C ILE A 94 -1.12 0.32 11.32
N ALA A 95 -0.97 0.28 12.65
CA ALA A 95 -1.22 1.45 13.48
C ALA A 95 -0.01 2.37 13.47
N LYS A 96 -0.25 3.67 13.52
CA LYS A 96 0.78 4.68 13.71
C LYS A 96 0.80 5.06 15.18
N PRO A 97 1.94 5.30 15.77
CA PRO A 97 3.27 5.16 15.18
C PRO A 97 3.67 3.69 15.11
N PHE A 98 4.53 3.36 14.17
CA PHE A 98 5.03 2.00 14.03
C PHE A 98 6.55 2.00 14.14
N THR A 99 7.11 0.86 14.55
CA THR A 99 8.55 0.68 14.54
C THR A 99 8.98 0.19 13.15
N SER A 100 10.28 0.26 12.91
CA SER A 100 10.85 -0.26 11.68
C SER A 100 10.49 -1.73 11.47
N ASP A 101 10.59 -2.53 12.54
CA ASP A 101 10.28 -3.95 12.43
C ASP A 101 8.80 -4.19 12.17
N GLN A 102 7.93 -3.44 12.83
CA GLN A 102 6.49 -3.59 12.62
C GLN A 102 6.12 -3.30 11.18
N LEU A 103 6.66 -2.22 10.62
CA LEU A 103 6.35 -1.87 9.23
C LEU A 103 6.90 -2.93 8.27
N THR A 104 8.15 -3.32 8.47
CA THR A 104 8.79 -4.31 7.61
C THR A 104 8.05 -5.64 7.62
N ASP A 105 7.68 -6.10 8.81
CA ASP A 105 7.00 -7.38 8.95
C ASP A 105 5.62 -7.34 8.33
N ARG A 106 4.90 -6.22 8.54
CA ARG A 106 3.56 -6.11 8.00
C ARG A 106 3.56 -6.03 6.48
N VAL A 107 4.49 -5.27 5.91
CA VAL A 107 4.64 -5.16 4.46
C VAL A 107 4.96 -6.54 3.87
N ARG A 108 5.91 -7.25 4.48
CA ARG A 108 6.27 -8.57 3.99
C ARG A 108 5.09 -9.52 4.05
N GLU A 109 4.33 -9.46 5.13
CA GLU A 109 3.16 -10.31 5.29
C GLU A 109 2.14 -10.06 4.18
N VAL A 110 1.84 -8.80 3.90
CA VAL A 110 0.87 -8.46 2.87
C VAL A 110 1.36 -8.85 1.49
N LEU A 111 2.64 -8.61 1.21
CA LEU A 111 3.20 -8.95 -0.10
C LEU A 111 3.21 -10.44 -0.38
N THR A 112 3.30 -11.26 0.66
CA THR A 112 3.35 -12.70 0.46
C THR A 112 1.98 -13.35 0.45
N ARG A 113 0.91 -12.60 0.74
CA ARG A 113 -0.43 -13.15 0.67
C ARG A 113 -0.84 -13.37 -0.77
N PRO A 114 -1.60 -14.42 -1.07
CA PRO A 114 -2.14 -14.55 -2.41
C PRO A 114 -3.09 -13.40 -2.69
N SER A 115 -3.00 -12.85 -3.91
CA SER A 115 -3.95 -11.84 -4.33
C SER A 115 -5.29 -12.50 -4.58
N PRO A 116 -6.40 -11.87 -4.24
CA PRO A 116 -7.72 -12.42 -4.59
C PRO A 116 -7.90 -12.56 -6.10
N PHE A 117 -7.09 -11.88 -6.89
CA PHE A 117 -7.17 -11.99 -8.34
C PHE A 117 -6.05 -12.81 -8.94
N ALA A 118 -5.18 -13.37 -8.13
CA ALA A 118 -3.99 -14.02 -8.66
C ALA A 118 -4.33 -15.26 -9.42
N ARG A 119 -5.33 -15.99 -8.98
CA ARG A 119 -5.72 -17.17 -9.67
C ARG A 119 -6.99 -17.72 -9.11
N SER A 120 -7.66 -18.46 -9.93
CA SER A 120 -8.81 -19.17 -9.47
C SER A 120 -8.33 -20.43 -8.74
N PRO A 121 -9.19 -21.07 -8.00
CA PRO A 121 -8.86 -22.34 -7.36
C PRO A 121 -8.45 -23.41 -8.33
N PHE A 122 -8.81 -23.24 -9.59
CA PHE A 122 -8.46 -24.24 -10.56
C PHE A 122 -7.23 -23.89 -11.31
N ALA A 123 -6.70 -22.76 -11.13
CA ALA A 123 -5.50 -22.38 -11.80
C ALA A 123 -4.41 -23.19 -11.18
N LYS A 124 -3.50 -23.64 -11.92
CA LYS A 124 -2.55 -24.33 -11.43
C LYS A 124 -1.73 -23.56 -10.75
N PRO A 125 -1.31 -23.84 -9.81
CA PRO A 125 -0.42 -23.15 -9.06
C PRO A 125 0.69 -23.05 -9.89
N ARG A 126 1.18 -22.29 -10.17
CA ARG A 126 2.16 -22.16 -10.81
C ARG A 126 3.02 -22.72 -10.20
N SER A 127 2.96 -23.14 -9.73
CA SER A 127 3.82 -23.78 -9.10
C SER A 127 4.43 -23.59 -9.21
#